data_64ccae17e35057f2e881b45ad54b6c4c
#
_entry.id   64ccae17e35057f2e881b45ad54b6c4c
#
_cell.length_a   1.000
_cell.length_b   1.000
_cell.length_c   1.000
_cell.angle_alpha   90.00
_cell.angle_beta   90.00
_cell.angle_gamma   90.00
#
_symmetry.space_group_name_H-M   'P 1'
#
loop_
_entity.id
_entity.type
_entity.pdbx_description
1 polymer ?
#
loop_
_entity_poly.entity_id
_entity_poly.type
_entity_poly.pdbx_seq_one_letter_code
_entity_poly.pdbx_strand_id
1 'polypeptide(L)'
;MKKKFWMSLMMVASMIVAAGCGNNSGTSSESEGSGSTTGGGSEEKSYQIAISQIVEHPSLDATREGFIAALKDAGIEENKNLKIDYNNAQGDSTNNLSIAQKISGDSKNDLVLGIATPSALALAQQVKDKPLLFAAVTDPLGAKLVTDMDKPGGNVTGASDTNPEAIVQLADFIAKNLPDVKTVGLVINEGEPNAVVMADNAEKALATHNIKLVKAPVTNTSEVKQATDSLVGKVDAFYITLDNSVVSAVDTIIQTANSNKIPFFSSDRDTVEKGAFATVGFKYYDHGYQVGEIAADILKNGTKPGDMKVTVPDKLDLILNLKAAEAQGITVTDEMKAEVKDQENNIIQ
;
A
#
# COMPACT_ATOMS: atom_id res chain seq x y z
N MET A 1 -39.95 -21.86 41.46
CA MET A 1 -39.57 -23.22 41.87
C MET A 1 -38.05 -23.32 41.70
N LYS A 2 -37.24 -23.13 42.76
CA LYS A 2 -36.65 -24.14 43.68
C LYS A 2 -35.99 -25.27 42.88
N LYS A 3 -34.64 -25.42 42.89
CA LYS A 3 -33.73 -26.00 43.89
C LYS A 3 -32.31 -25.94 43.33
N LYS A 4 -31.31 -25.37 43.99
CA LYS A 4 -30.38 -25.90 45.02
C LYS A 4 -29.27 -26.78 44.42
N PHE A 5 -27.99 -26.25 44.47
CA PHE A 5 -26.95 -26.58 45.44
C PHE A 5 -26.24 -27.92 45.21
N TRP A 6 -24.93 -27.93 44.97
CA TRP A 6 -23.98 -28.61 45.86
C TRP A 6 -22.53 -28.20 45.62
N MET A 7 -21.92 -27.88 46.72
CA MET A 7 -20.53 -27.56 46.98
C MET A 7 -19.80 -28.89 47.33
N SER A 8 -18.58 -29.11 46.91
CA SER A 8 -17.65 -30.00 47.60
C SER A 8 -16.21 -29.50 47.50
N LEU A 9 -15.77 -29.14 48.68
CA LEU A 9 -14.43 -28.78 49.11
C LEU A 9 -13.68 -30.08 49.43
N MET A 10 -12.42 -30.23 48.97
CA MET A 10 -11.48 -31.12 49.68
C MET A 10 -10.05 -30.62 49.56
N MET A 11 -9.50 -30.38 50.71
CA MET A 11 -8.19 -29.88 51.11
C MET A 11 -7.41 -31.06 51.69
N VAL A 12 -6.16 -31.30 51.30
CA VAL A 12 -5.12 -32.01 52.10
C VAL A 12 -3.75 -31.57 51.55
N ALA A 13 -2.99 -31.07 52.20
CA ALA A 13 -1.94 -30.72 53.14
C ALA A 13 -0.73 -31.68 53.07
N SER A 14 0.45 -31.04 52.94
CA SER A 14 1.74 -31.24 53.59
C SER A 14 2.58 -32.52 53.35
N MET A 15 3.86 -32.39 52.97
CA MET A 15 4.95 -32.59 53.92
C MET A 15 6.31 -32.18 53.35
N ILE A 16 7.03 -31.48 54.20
CA ILE A 16 8.43 -31.01 54.11
C ILE A 16 9.33 -32.16 54.62
N VAL A 17 10.49 -32.35 53.95
CA VAL A 17 11.65 -32.93 54.64
C VAL A 17 12.92 -32.16 54.20
N ALA A 18 13.56 -31.59 55.20
CA ALA A 18 14.86 -30.95 55.10
C ALA A 18 15.94 -31.87 55.73
N ALA A 19 17.14 -31.57 55.39
CA ALA A 19 18.36 -31.80 56.13
C ALA A 19 19.40 -32.77 55.61
N GLY A 20 20.61 -32.28 55.52
CA GLY A 20 21.84 -33.07 55.55
C GLY A 20 23.09 -32.28 55.19
N CYS A 21 23.65 -31.52 56.18
CA CYS A 21 25.01 -30.95 56.11
C CYS A 21 26.06 -32.04 56.20
N GLY A 22 27.18 -31.88 55.49
CA GLY A 22 28.39 -32.68 55.68
C GLY A 22 29.62 -31.92 55.16
N ASN A 23 30.36 -31.37 56.07
CA ASN A 23 31.64 -30.68 55.89
C ASN A 23 32.78 -31.72 55.93
N ASN A 24 33.75 -31.69 55.02
CA ASN A 24 35.12 -31.99 55.36
C ASN A 24 36.15 -31.44 54.35
N SER A 25 37.21 -30.92 54.91
CA SER A 25 38.35 -30.23 54.33
C SER A 25 39.36 -31.21 53.71
N GLY A 26 40.11 -30.73 52.70
CA GLY A 26 41.38 -31.38 52.34
C GLY A 26 41.96 -31.05 50.97
N THR A 27 42.78 -29.99 50.90
CA THR A 27 44.09 -29.85 50.24
C THR A 27 44.28 -30.18 48.75
N SER A 28 44.58 -29.09 48.02
CA SER A 28 45.55 -28.85 46.91
C SER A 28 45.82 -29.91 45.83
N SER A 29 45.65 -29.53 44.59
CA SER A 29 46.75 -29.35 43.62
C SER A 29 46.21 -28.86 42.25
N GLU A 30 47.08 -28.12 41.61
CA GLU A 30 46.97 -27.45 40.30
C GLU A 30 46.56 -28.38 39.19
N SER A 31 45.79 -27.92 38.20
CA SER A 31 46.19 -27.91 36.79
C SER A 31 45.04 -27.48 35.86
N GLU A 32 45.39 -26.54 35.05
CA GLU A 32 44.99 -26.33 33.64
C GLU A 32 43.57 -25.88 33.28
N GLY A 33 43.61 -24.81 32.55
CA GLY A 33 42.54 -24.11 31.94
C GLY A 33 41.61 -24.95 31.06
N SER A 34 40.35 -24.69 31.27
CA SER A 34 39.36 -24.91 30.25
C SER A 34 38.67 -23.57 30.04
N GLY A 35 39.00 -22.95 28.91
CA GLY A 35 38.36 -21.73 28.43
C GLY A 35 36.87 -21.97 28.33
N SER A 36 36.12 -21.34 29.20
CA SER A 36 34.71 -21.12 29.02
C SER A 36 34.57 -20.16 27.84
N THR A 37 34.41 -20.68 26.66
CA THR A 37 33.82 -19.91 25.54
C THR A 37 32.38 -19.58 25.94
N THR A 38 32.22 -18.42 26.56
CA THR A 38 30.94 -17.72 26.53
C THR A 38 30.65 -17.46 25.07
N GLY A 39 29.91 -18.36 24.45
CA GLY A 39 29.22 -18.09 23.24
C GLY A 39 28.26 -16.95 23.51
N GLY A 40 28.68 -15.74 23.18
CA GLY A 40 27.80 -14.60 23.04
C GLY A 40 26.88 -14.90 21.85
N GLY A 41 25.80 -15.61 22.09
CA GLY A 41 24.66 -15.58 21.20
C GLY A 41 24.18 -14.13 21.24
N SER A 42 24.45 -13.35 20.21
CA SER A 42 23.73 -12.12 20.00
C SER A 42 22.26 -12.53 19.95
N GLU A 43 21.45 -12.11 20.93
CA GLU A 43 20.00 -12.21 20.82
C GLU A 43 19.63 -11.57 19.49
N GLU A 44 19.10 -12.36 18.58
CA GLU A 44 18.67 -11.87 17.27
C GLU A 44 17.53 -10.89 17.54
N LYS A 45 17.75 -9.62 17.20
CA LYS A 45 16.80 -8.55 17.47
C LYS A 45 15.48 -8.87 16.76
N SER A 46 14.41 -8.95 17.51
CA SER A 46 13.07 -9.18 16.97
C SER A 46 12.34 -7.85 16.77
N TYR A 47 11.50 -7.80 15.76
CA TYR A 47 10.75 -6.61 15.35
C TYR A 47 9.25 -6.91 15.26
N GLN A 48 8.43 -5.91 15.56
CA GLN A 48 7.00 -5.95 15.30
C GLN A 48 6.59 -4.75 14.46
N ILE A 49 5.90 -5.00 13.35
CA ILE A 49 5.39 -3.98 12.42
C ILE A 49 3.87 -4.10 12.35
N ALA A 50 3.16 -2.98 12.52
CA ALA A 50 1.74 -2.92 12.22
C ALA A 50 1.52 -2.31 10.83
N ILE A 51 0.67 -2.93 10.03
CA ILE A 51 0.27 -2.46 8.71
C ILE A 51 -1.22 -2.18 8.72
N SER A 52 -1.60 -0.97 8.28
CA SER A 52 -2.98 -0.59 7.99
C SER A 52 -3.13 -0.33 6.49
N GLN A 53 -4.01 -1.07 5.83
CA GLN A 53 -4.37 -0.93 4.43
C GLN A 53 -5.84 -0.59 4.31
N ILE A 54 -6.20 0.41 3.49
CA ILE A 54 -7.61 0.87 3.40
C ILE A 54 -8.53 -0.19 2.81
N VAL A 55 -8.07 -0.89 1.77
CA VAL A 55 -8.82 -1.96 1.08
C VAL A 55 -7.84 -2.87 0.35
N GLU A 56 -8.23 -4.10 0.06
CA GLU A 56 -7.47 -5.00 -0.80
C GLU A 56 -7.82 -4.76 -2.26
N HIS A 57 -6.80 -4.49 -3.06
CA HIS A 57 -6.82 -4.51 -4.53
C HIS A 57 -5.38 -4.67 -5.04
N PRO A 58 -5.16 -5.09 -6.30
CA PRO A 58 -3.84 -5.52 -6.79
C PRO A 58 -2.70 -4.57 -6.49
N SER A 59 -2.86 -3.27 -6.73
CA SER A 59 -1.79 -2.28 -6.55
C SER A 59 -1.36 -2.15 -5.07
N LEU A 60 -2.32 -2.11 -4.13
CA LEU A 60 -2.01 -2.02 -2.70
C LEU A 60 -1.45 -3.33 -2.14
N ASP A 61 -1.94 -4.47 -2.66
CA ASP A 61 -1.42 -5.79 -2.28
C ASP A 61 0.02 -5.96 -2.79
N ALA A 62 0.31 -5.58 -4.04
CA ALA A 62 1.66 -5.55 -4.60
C ALA A 62 2.60 -4.63 -3.79
N THR A 63 2.11 -3.46 -3.34
CA THR A 63 2.85 -2.56 -2.44
C THR A 63 3.23 -3.25 -1.14
N ARG A 64 2.29 -3.94 -0.49
CA ARG A 64 2.53 -4.69 0.75
C ARG A 64 3.53 -5.83 0.52
N GLU A 65 3.38 -6.57 -0.56
CA GLU A 65 4.27 -7.68 -0.92
C GLU A 65 5.70 -7.20 -1.16
N GLY A 66 5.88 -6.10 -1.92
CA GLY A 66 7.17 -5.48 -2.14
C GLY A 66 7.82 -5.00 -0.83
N PHE A 67 7.06 -4.38 0.06
CA PHE A 67 7.52 -3.97 1.39
C PHE A 67 8.06 -5.15 2.20
N ILE A 68 7.31 -6.24 2.25
CA ILE A 68 7.71 -7.45 2.99
C ILE A 68 8.95 -8.10 2.35
N ALA A 69 9.04 -8.10 1.01
CA ALA A 69 10.18 -8.64 0.31
C ALA A 69 11.47 -7.89 0.62
N ALA A 70 11.45 -6.55 0.63
CA ALA A 70 12.61 -5.74 0.99
C ALA A 70 13.08 -5.97 2.44
N LEU A 71 12.15 -6.09 3.37
CA LEU A 71 12.47 -6.46 4.76
C LEU A 71 13.16 -7.82 4.84
N LYS A 72 12.65 -8.81 4.10
CA LYS A 72 13.23 -10.15 4.03
C LYS A 72 14.66 -10.11 3.48
N ASP A 73 14.88 -9.39 2.40
CA ASP A 73 16.21 -9.23 1.77
C ASP A 73 17.19 -8.48 2.70
N ALA A 74 16.66 -7.63 3.57
CA ALA A 74 17.41 -6.99 4.65
C ALA A 74 17.63 -7.93 5.88
N GLY A 75 17.17 -9.18 5.86
CA GLY A 75 17.30 -10.13 6.97
C GLY A 75 16.27 -9.93 8.10
N ILE A 76 15.18 -9.22 7.83
CA ILE A 76 14.04 -9.03 8.75
C ILE A 76 12.89 -9.87 8.19
N GLU A 77 12.70 -11.09 8.70
CA GLU A 77 11.88 -12.11 8.06
C GLU A 77 10.78 -12.63 9.00
N GLU A 78 9.55 -12.73 8.48
CA GLU A 78 8.43 -13.34 9.22
C GLU A 78 8.77 -14.76 9.67
N ASN A 79 8.28 -15.12 10.84
CA ASN A 79 8.54 -16.41 11.52
C ASN A 79 9.99 -16.63 11.97
N LYS A 80 10.87 -15.64 11.81
CA LYS A 80 12.22 -15.64 12.39
C LYS A 80 12.34 -14.53 13.44
N ASN A 81 12.46 -13.30 12.97
CA ASN A 81 12.68 -12.12 13.80
C ASN A 81 11.69 -10.97 13.50
N LEU A 82 10.64 -11.22 12.69
CA LEU A 82 9.60 -10.25 12.34
C LEU A 82 8.23 -10.81 12.67
N LYS A 83 7.42 -9.96 13.32
CA LYS A 83 5.98 -10.15 13.46
C LYS A 83 5.26 -9.02 12.75
N ILE A 84 4.33 -9.35 11.85
CA ILE A 84 3.45 -8.40 11.17
C ILE A 84 2.03 -8.49 11.75
N ASP A 85 1.48 -7.34 12.17
CA ASP A 85 0.05 -7.18 12.49
C ASP A 85 -0.61 -6.45 11.31
N TYR A 86 -1.12 -7.22 10.34
CA TYR A 86 -1.82 -6.69 9.17
C TYR A 86 -3.29 -6.47 9.46
N ASN A 87 -3.78 -5.28 9.07
CA ASN A 87 -5.16 -4.87 9.26
C ASN A 87 -5.69 -4.24 7.97
N ASN A 88 -6.85 -4.73 7.50
CA ASN A 88 -7.56 -4.21 6.32
C ASN A 88 -8.86 -3.52 6.77
N ALA A 89 -9.03 -2.25 6.39
CA ALA A 89 -10.21 -1.47 6.74
C ALA A 89 -11.43 -1.77 5.83
N GLN A 90 -11.26 -2.53 4.75
CA GLN A 90 -12.30 -2.94 3.81
C GLN A 90 -13.04 -1.75 3.16
N GLY A 91 -12.31 -0.65 2.92
CA GLY A 91 -12.87 0.58 2.35
C GLY A 91 -13.74 1.40 3.31
N ASP A 92 -13.85 1.00 4.58
CA ASP A 92 -14.69 1.68 5.57
C ASP A 92 -13.86 2.63 6.45
N SER A 93 -14.27 3.90 6.48
CA SER A 93 -13.58 4.96 7.24
C SER A 93 -13.63 4.76 8.76
N THR A 94 -14.71 4.14 9.28
CA THR A 94 -14.88 3.86 10.72
C THR A 94 -13.95 2.73 11.13
N ASN A 95 -13.87 1.66 10.33
CA ASN A 95 -12.92 0.58 10.54
C ASN A 95 -11.48 1.10 10.48
N ASN A 96 -11.18 1.96 9.50
CA ASN A 96 -9.86 2.55 9.33
C ASN A 96 -9.42 3.36 10.57
N LEU A 97 -10.30 4.19 11.12
CA LEU A 97 -10.04 4.92 12.36
C LEU A 97 -9.86 3.96 13.56
N SER A 98 -10.69 2.92 13.67
CA SER A 98 -10.59 1.93 14.74
C SER A 98 -9.27 1.15 14.69
N ILE A 99 -8.83 0.80 13.49
CA ILE A 99 -7.51 0.17 13.25
C ILE A 99 -6.38 1.11 13.69
N ALA A 100 -6.44 2.38 13.29
CA ALA A 100 -5.43 3.36 13.68
C ALA A 100 -5.33 3.54 15.21
N GLN A 101 -6.47 3.57 15.90
CA GLN A 101 -6.52 3.61 17.36
C GLN A 101 -5.94 2.34 18.01
N LYS A 102 -6.29 1.16 17.50
CA LYS A 102 -5.72 -0.12 17.95
C LYS A 102 -4.19 -0.11 17.82
N ILE A 103 -3.68 0.26 16.65
CA ILE A 103 -2.24 0.27 16.34
C ILE A 103 -1.49 1.27 17.23
N SER A 104 -2.03 2.46 17.44
CA SER A 104 -1.40 3.47 18.29
C SER A 104 -1.29 3.02 19.74
N GLY A 105 -2.26 2.26 20.24
CA GLY A 105 -2.28 1.72 21.61
C GLY A 105 -1.35 0.54 21.84
N ASP A 106 -0.83 -0.12 20.80
CA ASP A 106 0.10 -1.24 20.96
C ASP A 106 1.56 -0.75 21.05
N SER A 107 2.09 -0.71 22.26
CA SER A 107 3.46 -0.28 22.52
C SER A 107 4.55 -1.22 21.96
N LYS A 108 4.18 -2.41 21.47
CA LYS A 108 5.13 -3.39 20.92
C LYS A 108 5.51 -3.12 19.46
N ASN A 109 4.75 -2.28 18.77
CA ASN A 109 5.08 -1.92 17.39
C ASN A 109 6.34 -1.07 17.35
N ASP A 110 7.38 -1.55 16.66
CA ASP A 110 8.63 -0.81 16.40
C ASP A 110 8.46 0.17 15.24
N LEU A 111 7.56 -0.14 14.31
CA LEU A 111 7.26 0.64 13.12
C LEU A 111 5.82 0.42 12.68
N VAL A 112 5.22 1.46 12.09
CA VAL A 112 3.86 1.41 11.55
C VAL A 112 3.89 1.78 10.07
N LEU A 113 3.14 1.04 9.23
CA LEU A 113 2.97 1.33 7.80
C LEU A 113 1.49 1.61 7.50
N GLY A 114 1.22 2.75 6.88
CA GLY A 114 -0.07 3.08 6.27
C GLY A 114 -0.02 2.93 4.76
N ILE A 115 -0.83 2.06 4.20
CA ILE A 115 -0.95 1.85 2.76
C ILE A 115 -2.20 2.55 2.26
N ALA A 116 -2.04 3.46 1.32
CA ALA A 116 -2.97 4.43 0.76
C ALA A 116 -3.22 5.66 1.67
N THR A 117 -3.61 6.77 1.03
CA THR A 117 -3.82 8.07 1.69
C THR A 117 -4.77 8.00 2.89
N PRO A 118 -5.94 7.33 2.83
CA PRO A 118 -6.85 7.26 3.97
C PRO A 118 -6.25 6.58 5.19
N SER A 119 -5.50 5.48 5.01
CA SER A 119 -4.85 4.76 6.11
C SER A 119 -3.70 5.55 6.71
N ALA A 120 -2.87 6.16 5.86
CA ALA A 120 -1.77 7.03 6.30
C ALA A 120 -2.27 8.21 7.14
N LEU A 121 -3.37 8.86 6.71
CA LEU A 121 -3.99 9.95 7.45
C LEU A 121 -4.56 9.52 8.81
N ALA A 122 -5.27 8.40 8.85
CA ALA A 122 -5.83 7.88 10.11
C ALA A 122 -4.70 7.55 11.11
N LEU A 123 -3.64 6.88 10.64
CA LEU A 123 -2.48 6.58 11.47
C LEU A 123 -1.73 7.84 11.92
N ALA A 124 -1.50 8.81 11.04
CA ALA A 124 -0.80 10.04 11.38
C ALA A 124 -1.54 10.88 12.45
N GLN A 125 -2.85 10.75 12.56
CA GLN A 125 -3.63 11.36 13.63
C GLN A 125 -3.39 10.70 14.99
N GLN A 126 -3.14 9.41 15.05
CA GLN A 126 -3.08 8.60 16.27
C GLN A 126 -1.65 8.26 16.70
N VAL A 127 -0.74 7.96 15.76
CA VAL A 127 0.63 7.51 16.01
C VAL A 127 1.58 8.70 16.05
N LYS A 128 2.13 9.02 17.24
CA LYS A 128 3.03 10.17 17.44
C LYS A 128 4.41 9.81 17.99
N ASP A 129 4.56 8.63 18.54
CA ASP A 129 5.70 8.18 19.32
C ASP A 129 6.54 7.10 18.61
N LYS A 130 6.10 6.62 17.44
CA LYS A 130 6.74 5.56 16.67
C LYS A 130 7.01 6.01 15.23
N PRO A 131 8.01 5.43 14.56
CA PRO A 131 8.17 5.58 13.12
C PRO A 131 6.87 5.21 12.38
N LEU A 132 6.38 6.13 11.57
CA LEU A 132 5.24 5.94 10.69
C LEU A 132 5.70 6.11 9.24
N LEU A 133 5.61 5.03 8.49
CA LEU A 133 5.81 5.04 7.06
C LEU A 133 4.46 5.07 6.33
N PHE A 134 4.47 5.71 5.19
CA PHE A 134 3.36 5.61 4.24
C PHE A 134 3.85 5.10 2.89
N ALA A 135 2.97 4.38 2.20
CA ALA A 135 3.13 3.95 0.82
C ALA A 135 1.83 4.21 0.06
N ALA A 136 1.91 4.37 -1.24
CA ALA A 136 0.74 4.64 -2.09
C ALA A 136 -0.06 5.87 -1.60
N VAL A 137 0.63 6.96 -1.33
CA VAL A 137 0.03 8.25 -0.95
C VAL A 137 0.23 9.25 -2.08
N THR A 138 -0.87 9.75 -2.62
CA THR A 138 -0.89 10.60 -3.81
C THR A 138 -0.26 11.97 -3.59
N ASP A 139 -0.65 12.65 -2.52
CA ASP A 139 -0.15 14.02 -2.21
C ASP A 139 0.17 14.15 -0.71
N PRO A 140 1.38 13.74 -0.28
CA PRO A 140 1.77 13.80 1.13
C PRO A 140 1.80 15.21 1.71
N LEU A 141 2.09 16.24 0.89
CA LEU A 141 2.10 17.65 1.30
C LEU A 141 0.67 18.17 1.46
N GLY A 142 -0.18 18.01 0.44
CA GLY A 142 -1.57 18.45 0.47
C GLY A 142 -2.38 17.72 1.55
N ALA A 143 -2.08 16.43 1.79
CA ALA A 143 -2.64 15.64 2.88
C ALA A 143 -2.07 16.03 4.26
N LYS A 144 -1.05 16.89 4.32
CA LYS A 144 -0.37 17.32 5.57
C LYS A 144 0.23 16.16 6.38
N LEU A 145 0.63 15.10 5.70
CA LEU A 145 1.39 14.01 6.32
C LEU A 145 2.81 14.42 6.60
N VAL A 146 3.38 15.23 5.72
CA VAL A 146 4.71 15.82 5.84
C VAL A 146 4.64 17.32 5.54
N THR A 147 5.63 18.07 6.00
CA THR A 147 5.73 19.52 5.75
C THR A 147 6.72 19.86 4.64
N ASP A 148 7.58 18.91 4.30
CA ASP A 148 8.63 19.03 3.29
C ASP A 148 8.93 17.62 2.75
N MET A 149 9.14 17.48 1.43
CA MET A 149 9.42 16.18 0.82
C MET A 149 10.86 15.72 1.03
N ASP A 150 11.80 16.66 1.11
CA ASP A 150 13.23 16.35 1.31
C ASP A 150 13.58 16.17 2.80
N LYS A 151 12.88 16.86 3.69
CA LYS A 151 13.03 16.77 5.15
C LYS A 151 11.67 16.82 5.83
N PRO A 152 10.96 15.69 5.88
CA PRO A 152 9.60 15.62 6.40
C PRO A 152 9.44 16.16 7.82
N GLY A 153 10.47 15.96 8.66
CA GLY A 153 10.42 16.26 10.09
C GLY A 153 9.54 15.28 10.87
N GLY A 154 9.64 15.28 12.19
CA GLY A 154 8.81 14.43 13.03
C GLY A 154 9.08 12.93 12.86
N ASN A 155 8.01 12.15 12.93
CA ASN A 155 8.06 10.66 12.91
C ASN A 155 7.50 10.03 11.61
N VAL A 156 7.22 10.83 10.58
CA VAL A 156 6.54 10.37 9.36
C VAL A 156 7.43 10.55 8.13
N THR A 157 7.54 9.52 7.30
CA THR A 157 8.13 9.57 5.94
C THR A 157 7.52 8.45 5.09
N GLY A 158 7.96 8.27 3.85
CA GLY A 158 7.47 7.19 2.98
C GLY A 158 7.66 7.48 1.50
N ALA A 159 6.72 6.96 0.70
CA ALA A 159 6.73 7.12 -0.74
C ALA A 159 5.38 7.58 -1.28
N SER A 160 5.41 8.63 -2.10
CA SER A 160 4.27 9.04 -2.93
C SER A 160 4.17 8.13 -4.15
N ASP A 161 2.96 7.83 -4.58
CA ASP A 161 2.67 7.04 -5.79
C ASP A 161 2.32 7.90 -7.00
N THR A 162 2.51 9.21 -6.91
CA THR A 162 2.11 10.14 -7.95
C THR A 162 3.29 10.94 -8.47
N ASN A 163 3.38 10.98 -9.80
CA ASN A 163 4.18 11.94 -10.54
C ASN A 163 3.22 12.68 -11.49
N PRO A 164 3.09 14.03 -11.38
CA PRO A 164 2.16 14.81 -12.19
C PRO A 164 2.37 14.64 -13.71
N GLU A 165 3.58 14.31 -14.14
CA GLU A 165 3.89 14.07 -15.55
C GLU A 165 3.16 12.84 -16.13
N ALA A 166 2.78 11.87 -15.30
CA ALA A 166 2.13 10.65 -15.76
C ALA A 166 0.79 10.94 -16.45
N ILE A 167 -0.06 11.76 -15.85
CA ILE A 167 -1.36 12.09 -16.43
C ILE A 167 -1.23 13.03 -17.65
N VAL A 168 -0.21 13.89 -17.68
CA VAL A 168 0.08 14.72 -18.85
C VAL A 168 0.47 13.84 -20.03
N GLN A 169 1.41 12.92 -19.85
CA GLN A 169 1.84 11.97 -20.89
C GLN A 169 0.68 11.06 -21.35
N LEU A 170 -0.19 10.63 -20.44
CA LEU A 170 -1.37 9.84 -20.80
C LEU A 170 -2.37 10.67 -21.63
N ALA A 171 -2.61 11.93 -21.27
CA ALA A 171 -3.48 12.82 -22.04
C ALA A 171 -2.91 13.11 -23.44
N ASP A 172 -1.58 13.30 -23.54
CA ASP A 172 -0.88 13.44 -24.83
C ASP A 172 -1.05 12.19 -25.69
N PHE A 173 -0.87 11.00 -25.09
CA PHE A 173 -1.06 9.72 -25.76
C PHE A 173 -2.50 9.56 -26.29
N ILE A 174 -3.51 9.87 -25.48
CA ILE A 174 -4.93 9.80 -25.86
C ILE A 174 -5.20 10.75 -27.04
N ALA A 175 -4.80 12.01 -26.92
CA ALA A 175 -5.08 13.03 -27.94
C ALA A 175 -4.40 12.72 -29.29
N LYS A 176 -3.18 12.16 -29.25
CA LYS A 176 -2.40 11.81 -30.43
C LYS A 176 -2.95 10.57 -31.14
N ASN A 177 -3.26 9.52 -30.36
CA ASN A 177 -3.52 8.19 -30.92
C ASN A 177 -5.01 7.86 -31.05
N LEU A 178 -5.88 8.57 -30.33
CA LEU A 178 -7.33 8.38 -30.34
C LEU A 178 -8.04 9.74 -30.58
N PRO A 179 -7.87 10.36 -31.77
CA PRO A 179 -8.33 11.73 -32.04
C PRO A 179 -9.84 11.90 -31.96
N ASP A 180 -10.60 10.81 -32.00
CA ASP A 180 -12.06 10.83 -31.86
C ASP A 180 -12.51 10.94 -30.39
N VAL A 181 -11.64 10.74 -29.42
CA VAL A 181 -11.95 10.94 -27.99
C VAL A 181 -12.04 12.44 -27.71
N LYS A 182 -13.24 12.92 -27.38
CA LYS A 182 -13.55 14.32 -27.02
C LYS A 182 -14.07 14.44 -25.61
N THR A 183 -14.55 13.34 -25.04
CA THR A 183 -15.16 13.30 -23.72
C THR A 183 -14.68 12.04 -22.98
N VAL A 184 -14.09 12.25 -21.81
CA VAL A 184 -13.64 11.17 -20.92
C VAL A 184 -14.54 11.11 -19.70
N GLY A 185 -15.05 9.93 -19.38
CA GLY A 185 -15.85 9.66 -18.19
C GLY A 185 -14.96 9.23 -17.02
N LEU A 186 -15.17 9.81 -15.87
CA LEU A 186 -14.47 9.51 -14.62
C LEU A 186 -15.48 9.09 -13.56
N VAL A 187 -15.39 7.84 -13.10
CA VAL A 187 -16.05 7.42 -11.85
C VAL A 187 -15.17 7.82 -10.68
N ILE A 188 -15.72 8.46 -9.66
CA ILE A 188 -14.94 9.04 -8.56
C ILE A 188 -15.68 8.99 -7.22
N ASN A 189 -14.96 8.58 -6.15
CA ASN A 189 -15.37 8.81 -4.78
C ASN A 189 -14.76 10.14 -4.28
N GLU A 190 -15.57 11.19 -4.28
CA GLU A 190 -15.13 12.53 -3.81
C GLU A 190 -14.83 12.57 -2.30
N GLY A 191 -15.14 11.51 -1.55
CA GLY A 191 -14.73 11.33 -0.16
C GLY A 191 -13.27 10.93 0.01
N GLU A 192 -12.57 10.56 -1.09
CA GLU A 192 -11.14 10.25 -1.08
C GLU A 192 -10.31 11.44 -1.58
N PRO A 193 -9.52 12.12 -0.71
CA PRO A 193 -8.72 13.29 -1.10
C PRO A 193 -7.74 13.01 -2.25
N ASN A 194 -7.14 11.82 -2.29
CA ASN A 194 -6.28 11.35 -3.38
C ASN A 194 -7.01 11.38 -4.73
N ALA A 195 -8.25 10.86 -4.77
CA ALA A 195 -9.04 10.81 -6.00
C ALA A 195 -9.39 12.22 -6.51
N VAL A 196 -9.73 13.14 -5.61
CA VAL A 196 -10.07 14.53 -5.95
C VAL A 196 -8.87 15.25 -6.57
N VAL A 197 -7.69 15.19 -5.94
CA VAL A 197 -6.46 15.81 -6.46
C VAL A 197 -6.12 15.28 -7.85
N MET A 198 -6.22 13.95 -8.05
CA MET A 198 -5.94 13.34 -9.35
C MET A 198 -6.97 13.70 -10.42
N ALA A 199 -8.25 13.77 -10.04
CA ALA A 199 -9.31 14.21 -10.96
C ALA A 199 -9.08 15.64 -11.46
N ASP A 200 -8.67 16.55 -10.57
CA ASP A 200 -8.35 17.93 -10.94
C ASP A 200 -7.12 18.02 -11.86
N ASN A 201 -6.12 17.19 -11.64
CA ASN A 201 -4.94 17.10 -12.51
C ASN A 201 -5.30 16.51 -13.88
N ALA A 202 -6.14 15.47 -13.91
CA ALA A 202 -6.62 14.88 -15.15
C ALA A 202 -7.47 15.86 -15.95
N GLU A 203 -8.37 16.60 -15.31
CA GLU A 203 -9.21 17.62 -15.96
C GLU A 203 -8.34 18.69 -16.63
N LYS A 204 -7.30 19.19 -15.94
CA LYS A 204 -6.35 20.16 -16.49
C LYS A 204 -5.56 19.58 -17.66
N ALA A 205 -5.02 18.36 -17.55
CA ALA A 205 -4.24 17.74 -18.61
C ALA A 205 -5.08 17.47 -19.87
N LEU A 206 -6.28 16.91 -19.72
CA LEU A 206 -7.21 16.66 -20.83
C LEU A 206 -7.69 17.95 -21.51
N ALA A 207 -7.91 19.01 -20.73
CA ALA A 207 -8.36 20.31 -21.25
C ALA A 207 -7.33 20.96 -22.20
N THR A 208 -6.02 20.68 -22.05
CA THR A 208 -4.99 21.18 -22.99
C THR A 208 -5.19 20.63 -24.41
N HIS A 209 -5.86 19.48 -24.54
CA HIS A 209 -6.21 18.84 -25.81
C HIS A 209 -7.67 19.03 -26.22
N ASN A 210 -8.41 19.93 -25.54
CA ASN A 210 -9.85 20.13 -25.73
C ASN A 210 -10.70 18.85 -25.49
N ILE A 211 -10.23 17.96 -24.59
CA ILE A 211 -10.97 16.78 -24.15
C ILE A 211 -11.67 17.14 -22.82
N LYS A 212 -12.97 16.91 -22.78
CA LYS A 212 -13.80 17.22 -21.60
C LYS A 212 -13.79 16.03 -20.63
N LEU A 213 -13.65 16.29 -19.33
CA LEU A 213 -13.87 15.32 -18.27
C LEU A 213 -15.33 15.38 -17.76
N VAL A 214 -15.99 14.23 -17.66
CA VAL A 214 -17.35 14.08 -17.12
C VAL A 214 -17.29 13.18 -15.90
N LYS A 215 -17.55 13.73 -14.71
CA LYS A 215 -17.49 13.00 -13.45
C LYS A 215 -18.81 12.28 -13.15
N ALA A 216 -18.74 11.03 -12.70
CA ALA A 216 -19.84 10.24 -12.16
C ALA A 216 -19.52 9.88 -10.71
N PRO A 217 -20.05 10.64 -9.72
CA PRO A 217 -19.68 10.46 -8.33
C PRO A 217 -20.26 9.18 -7.74
N VAL A 218 -19.50 8.58 -6.81
CA VAL A 218 -19.88 7.45 -5.97
C VAL A 218 -19.50 7.75 -4.52
N THR A 219 -20.11 7.05 -3.57
CA THR A 219 -19.77 7.15 -2.15
C THR A 219 -19.13 5.85 -1.62
N ASN A 220 -19.24 4.77 -2.37
CA ASN A 220 -18.70 3.46 -2.02
C ASN A 220 -18.58 2.55 -3.26
N THR A 221 -17.88 1.45 -3.10
CA THR A 221 -17.60 0.46 -4.16
C THR A 221 -18.84 -0.12 -4.83
N SER A 222 -19.97 -0.29 -4.10
CA SER A 222 -21.18 -0.91 -4.67
C SER A 222 -21.90 -0.04 -5.73
N GLU A 223 -21.64 1.26 -5.75
CA GLU A 223 -22.22 2.21 -6.67
C GLU A 223 -21.44 2.32 -8.00
N VAL A 224 -20.20 1.80 -8.05
CA VAL A 224 -19.29 1.96 -9.20
C VAL A 224 -19.90 1.46 -10.50
N LYS A 225 -20.55 0.29 -10.48
CA LYS A 225 -21.19 -0.25 -11.68
C LYS A 225 -22.25 0.68 -12.23
N GLN A 226 -23.16 1.16 -11.38
CA GLN A 226 -24.26 2.04 -11.80
C GLN A 226 -23.71 3.38 -12.32
N ALA A 227 -22.69 3.93 -11.67
CA ALA A 227 -22.04 5.17 -12.11
C ALA A 227 -21.38 4.98 -13.49
N THR A 228 -20.66 3.87 -13.70
CA THR A 228 -20.06 3.53 -15.00
C THR A 228 -21.11 3.38 -16.09
N ASP A 229 -22.17 2.63 -15.83
CA ASP A 229 -23.27 2.42 -16.79
C ASP A 229 -23.94 3.76 -17.17
N SER A 230 -24.01 4.71 -16.24
CA SER A 230 -24.58 6.04 -16.48
C SER A 230 -23.80 6.89 -17.49
N LEU A 231 -22.52 6.57 -17.70
CA LEU A 231 -21.62 7.26 -18.63
C LEU A 231 -21.70 6.68 -20.06
N VAL A 232 -22.20 5.45 -20.22
CA VAL A 232 -22.33 4.80 -21.54
C VAL A 232 -23.19 5.64 -22.49
N GLY A 233 -22.67 5.88 -23.70
CA GLY A 233 -23.30 6.73 -24.70
C GLY A 233 -23.20 8.23 -24.45
N LYS A 234 -22.51 8.65 -23.39
CA LYS A 234 -22.26 10.07 -23.07
C LYS A 234 -20.77 10.46 -23.15
N VAL A 235 -19.89 9.46 -23.17
CA VAL A 235 -18.44 9.65 -23.19
C VAL A 235 -17.81 8.74 -24.25
N ASP A 236 -16.62 9.12 -24.72
CA ASP A 236 -15.87 8.43 -25.75
C ASP A 236 -14.82 7.47 -25.15
N ALA A 237 -14.43 7.69 -23.91
CA ALA A 237 -13.50 6.84 -23.16
C ALA A 237 -13.81 6.90 -21.66
N PHE A 238 -13.38 5.87 -20.92
CA PHE A 238 -13.34 5.87 -19.46
C PHE A 238 -11.94 6.12 -18.95
N TYR A 239 -11.85 6.74 -17.78
CA TYR A 239 -10.62 6.91 -17.02
C TYR A 239 -10.92 6.76 -15.53
N ILE A 240 -10.00 6.14 -14.79
CA ILE A 240 -10.03 6.12 -13.33
C ILE A 240 -8.72 6.62 -12.75
N THR A 241 -8.82 7.29 -11.63
CA THR A 241 -7.69 7.75 -10.81
C THR A 241 -7.26 6.65 -9.83
N LEU A 242 -6.31 6.95 -8.93
CA LEU A 242 -5.95 6.10 -7.80
C LEU A 242 -7.00 6.20 -6.67
N ASP A 243 -8.26 5.98 -7.04
CA ASP A 243 -9.42 5.96 -6.16
C ASP A 243 -9.63 4.53 -5.64
N ASN A 244 -9.37 4.31 -4.35
CA ASN A 244 -9.37 2.96 -3.78
C ASN A 244 -10.74 2.28 -3.86
N SER A 245 -11.84 3.06 -3.71
CA SER A 245 -13.20 2.56 -3.82
C SER A 245 -13.52 2.12 -5.25
N VAL A 246 -13.07 2.87 -6.24
CA VAL A 246 -13.29 2.60 -7.67
C VAL A 246 -12.41 1.47 -8.16
N VAL A 247 -11.11 1.48 -7.84
CA VAL A 247 -10.16 0.43 -8.23
C VAL A 247 -10.56 -0.94 -7.68
N SER A 248 -11.10 -1.00 -6.44
CA SER A 248 -11.57 -2.27 -5.88
C SER A 248 -12.78 -2.88 -6.62
N ALA A 249 -13.52 -2.09 -7.41
CA ALA A 249 -14.62 -2.56 -8.27
C ALA A 249 -14.28 -2.54 -9.77
N VAL A 250 -13.02 -2.41 -10.14
CA VAL A 250 -12.58 -2.17 -11.53
C VAL A 250 -13.06 -3.21 -12.52
N ASP A 251 -13.25 -4.46 -12.09
CA ASP A 251 -13.76 -5.53 -12.95
C ASP A 251 -15.13 -5.18 -13.59
N THR A 252 -15.96 -4.41 -12.89
CA THR A 252 -17.26 -3.94 -13.44
C THR A 252 -17.09 -2.86 -14.49
N ILE A 253 -16.07 -2.01 -14.36
CA ILE A 253 -15.73 -0.98 -15.36
C ILE A 253 -15.16 -1.66 -16.61
N ILE A 254 -14.24 -2.61 -16.45
CA ILE A 254 -13.66 -3.41 -17.53
C ILE A 254 -14.77 -4.11 -18.31
N GLN A 255 -15.72 -4.76 -17.62
CA GLN A 255 -16.85 -5.43 -18.27
C GLN A 255 -17.71 -4.44 -19.07
N THR A 256 -18.00 -3.26 -18.52
CA THR A 256 -18.79 -2.23 -19.21
C THR A 256 -18.04 -1.67 -20.42
N ALA A 257 -16.73 -1.39 -20.29
CA ALA A 257 -15.85 -0.92 -21.34
C ALA A 257 -15.80 -1.91 -22.52
N ASN A 258 -15.54 -3.19 -22.23
CA ASN A 258 -15.46 -4.25 -23.23
C ASN A 258 -16.81 -4.48 -23.95
N SER A 259 -17.92 -4.50 -23.19
CA SER A 259 -19.25 -4.74 -23.74
C SER A 259 -19.72 -3.62 -24.67
N ASN A 260 -19.28 -2.38 -24.43
CA ASN A 260 -19.67 -1.20 -25.20
C ASN A 260 -18.56 -0.70 -26.14
N LYS A 261 -17.41 -1.39 -26.19
CA LYS A 261 -16.23 -1.00 -26.99
C LYS A 261 -15.79 0.44 -26.69
N ILE A 262 -15.69 0.78 -25.43
CA ILE A 262 -15.25 2.09 -24.94
C ILE A 262 -13.81 1.95 -24.46
N PRO A 263 -12.83 2.71 -24.99
CA PRO A 263 -11.47 2.78 -24.45
C PRO A 263 -11.46 3.05 -22.96
N PHE A 264 -10.68 2.27 -22.20
CA PHE A 264 -10.58 2.42 -20.77
C PHE A 264 -9.14 2.64 -20.32
N PHE A 265 -8.86 3.77 -19.69
CA PHE A 265 -7.57 4.20 -19.17
C PHE A 265 -7.55 4.18 -17.65
N SER A 266 -6.39 3.97 -17.07
CA SER A 266 -6.19 3.98 -15.62
C SER A 266 -4.97 4.82 -15.23
N SER A 267 -4.86 5.15 -13.95
CA SER A 267 -3.66 5.77 -13.37
C SER A 267 -2.65 4.76 -12.83
N ASP A 268 -2.96 3.47 -12.85
CA ASP A 268 -2.08 2.43 -12.33
C ASP A 268 -1.90 1.25 -13.30
N ARG A 269 -0.72 0.61 -13.20
CA ARG A 269 -0.32 -0.53 -14.00
C ARG A 269 -1.18 -1.77 -13.73
N ASP A 270 -1.46 -2.07 -12.47
CA ASP A 270 -2.13 -3.30 -12.08
C ASP A 270 -3.56 -3.35 -12.64
N THR A 271 -4.21 -2.20 -12.77
CA THR A 271 -5.49 -2.07 -13.47
C THR A 271 -5.37 -2.33 -14.99
N VAL A 272 -4.26 -1.93 -15.61
CA VAL A 272 -4.01 -2.25 -17.02
C VAL A 272 -3.76 -3.75 -17.19
N GLU A 273 -3.03 -4.39 -16.28
CA GLU A 273 -2.85 -5.84 -16.27
C GLU A 273 -4.18 -6.59 -16.12
N LYS A 274 -5.16 -6.02 -15.41
CA LYS A 274 -6.51 -6.58 -15.29
C LYS A 274 -7.39 -6.39 -16.54
N GLY A 275 -7.20 -5.33 -17.32
CA GLY A 275 -8.00 -5.11 -18.52
C GLY A 275 -8.34 -3.67 -18.86
N ALA A 276 -7.73 -2.66 -18.26
CA ALA A 276 -7.70 -1.33 -18.84
C ALA A 276 -6.75 -1.32 -20.05
N PHE A 277 -6.97 -0.43 -21.00
CA PHE A 277 -6.16 -0.38 -22.23
C PHE A 277 -4.75 0.16 -21.95
N ALA A 278 -4.64 1.29 -21.27
CA ALA A 278 -3.36 1.94 -21.08
C ALA A 278 -3.28 2.79 -19.84
N THR A 279 -2.03 2.98 -19.39
CA THR A 279 -1.61 3.96 -18.37
C THR A 279 -0.20 4.48 -18.68
N VAL A 280 0.19 5.55 -18.03
CA VAL A 280 1.60 5.91 -17.81
C VAL A 280 1.88 5.75 -16.33
N GLY A 281 2.82 4.87 -15.97
CA GLY A 281 3.00 4.50 -14.58
C GLY A 281 4.25 3.67 -14.30
N PHE A 282 4.22 2.95 -13.19
CA PHE A 282 5.31 2.17 -12.61
C PHE A 282 4.74 0.90 -11.97
N LYS A 283 5.61 0.04 -11.41
CA LYS A 283 5.20 -1.17 -10.68
C LYS A 283 5.01 -0.87 -9.19
N TYR A 284 3.82 -1.14 -8.66
CA TYR A 284 3.53 -0.95 -7.23
C TYR A 284 4.32 -1.87 -6.31
N TYR A 285 4.72 -3.05 -6.80
CA TYR A 285 5.66 -3.91 -6.09
C TYR A 285 7.00 -3.21 -5.82
N ASP A 286 7.59 -2.57 -6.83
CA ASP A 286 8.87 -1.86 -6.71
C ASP A 286 8.73 -0.65 -5.77
N HIS A 287 7.59 0.03 -5.83
CA HIS A 287 7.23 1.11 -4.91
C HIS A 287 7.19 0.64 -3.45
N GLY A 288 6.50 -0.47 -3.20
CA GLY A 288 6.47 -1.10 -1.88
C GLY A 288 7.84 -1.55 -1.41
N TYR A 289 8.64 -2.14 -2.30
CA TYR A 289 10.00 -2.57 -2.01
C TYR A 289 10.87 -1.40 -1.53
N GLN A 290 10.80 -0.26 -2.20
CA GLN A 290 11.52 0.96 -1.80
C GLN A 290 11.12 1.42 -0.38
N VAL A 291 9.83 1.36 -0.01
CA VAL A 291 9.38 1.70 1.34
C VAL A 291 9.88 0.66 2.37
N GLY A 292 10.00 -0.60 1.97
CA GLY A 292 10.58 -1.66 2.79
C GLY A 292 12.07 -1.46 3.07
N GLU A 293 12.84 -0.94 2.10
CA GLU A 293 14.24 -0.54 2.31
C GLU A 293 14.35 0.60 3.33
N ILE A 294 13.46 1.61 3.25
CA ILE A 294 13.35 2.68 4.25
C ILE A 294 13.06 2.10 5.65
N ALA A 295 12.11 1.16 5.74
CA ALA A 295 11.77 0.50 7.00
C ALA A 295 12.95 -0.27 7.59
N ALA A 296 13.68 -1.02 6.74
CA ALA A 296 14.85 -1.77 7.16
C ALA A 296 15.96 -0.86 7.73
N ASP A 297 16.20 0.30 7.11
CA ASP A 297 17.16 1.28 7.59
C ASP A 297 16.76 1.86 8.96
N ILE A 298 15.49 2.23 9.12
CA ILE A 298 14.94 2.70 10.41
C ILE A 298 15.12 1.64 11.50
N LEU A 299 14.74 0.39 11.22
CA LEU A 299 14.75 -0.69 12.21
C LEU A 299 16.16 -1.13 12.60
N LYS A 300 17.08 -1.16 11.64
CA LYS A 300 18.46 -1.64 11.87
C LYS A 300 19.39 -0.56 12.36
N ASN A 301 19.32 0.62 11.77
CA ASN A 301 20.26 1.71 11.99
C ASN A 301 19.71 2.81 12.90
N GLY A 302 18.39 2.81 13.17
CA GLY A 302 17.76 3.85 13.99
C GLY A 302 17.66 5.20 13.29
N THR A 303 17.71 5.21 11.95
CA THR A 303 17.55 6.43 11.15
C THR A 303 16.18 7.05 11.44
N LYS A 304 16.12 8.36 11.60
CA LYS A 304 14.88 9.04 11.94
C LYS A 304 14.05 9.30 10.68
N PRO A 305 12.76 8.96 10.69
CA PRO A 305 11.87 9.21 9.53
C PRO A 305 11.92 10.66 9.05
N GLY A 306 11.94 11.62 9.96
CA GLY A 306 11.96 13.04 9.64
C GLY A 306 13.21 13.55 8.92
N ASP A 307 14.28 12.77 8.89
CA ASP A 307 15.53 13.09 8.18
C ASP A 307 15.61 12.36 6.82
N MET A 308 14.63 11.51 6.51
CA MET A 308 14.58 10.70 5.28
C MET A 308 13.65 11.33 4.26
N LYS A 309 14.16 11.54 3.05
CA LYS A 309 13.38 12.09 1.94
C LYS A 309 12.19 11.21 1.60
N VAL A 310 11.04 11.83 1.35
CA VAL A 310 9.89 11.16 0.72
C VAL A 310 10.22 10.89 -0.74
N THR A 311 10.08 9.64 -1.17
CA THR A 311 10.34 9.25 -2.56
C THR A 311 9.12 9.45 -3.43
N VAL A 312 9.36 9.63 -4.73
CA VAL A 312 8.32 9.73 -5.77
C VAL A 312 8.73 8.86 -6.96
N PRO A 313 7.77 8.35 -7.76
CA PRO A 313 8.12 7.59 -8.96
C PRO A 313 8.87 8.48 -9.97
N ASP A 314 10.07 8.08 -10.34
CA ASP A 314 10.93 8.78 -11.31
C ASP A 314 11.00 8.08 -12.67
N LYS A 315 10.65 6.79 -12.73
CA LYS A 315 10.70 5.97 -13.95
C LYS A 315 9.29 5.70 -14.44
N LEU A 316 8.77 6.65 -15.23
CA LEU A 316 7.48 6.50 -15.87
C LEU A 316 7.64 5.90 -17.27
N ASP A 317 6.75 4.97 -17.61
CA ASP A 317 6.62 4.45 -18.98
C ASP A 317 5.14 4.27 -19.35
N LEU A 318 4.89 4.29 -20.65
CA LEU A 318 3.60 3.90 -21.20
C LEU A 318 3.44 2.38 -21.09
N ILE A 319 2.30 1.95 -20.62
CA ILE A 319 1.94 0.54 -20.46
C ILE A 319 0.67 0.29 -21.28
N LEU A 320 0.71 -0.71 -22.16
CA LEU A 320 -0.37 -1.07 -23.04
C LEU A 320 -0.82 -2.51 -22.82
N ASN A 321 -2.13 -2.76 -22.79
CA ASN A 321 -2.71 -4.10 -22.79
C ASN A 321 -3.38 -4.37 -24.14
N LEU A 322 -2.80 -5.27 -24.94
CA LEU A 322 -3.26 -5.56 -26.29
C LEU A 322 -4.60 -6.30 -26.30
N LYS A 323 -4.84 -7.20 -25.34
CA LYS A 323 -6.13 -7.89 -25.21
C LYS A 323 -7.25 -6.92 -24.82
N ALA A 324 -6.96 -6.00 -23.92
CA ALA A 324 -7.93 -4.97 -23.55
C ALA A 324 -8.21 -4.04 -24.73
N ALA A 325 -7.19 -3.66 -25.50
CA ALA A 325 -7.37 -2.88 -26.72
C ALA A 325 -8.33 -3.57 -27.69
N GLU A 326 -8.09 -4.84 -28.01
CA GLU A 326 -8.96 -5.64 -28.91
C GLU A 326 -10.40 -5.70 -28.37
N ALA A 327 -10.56 -6.02 -27.08
CA ALA A 327 -11.89 -6.11 -26.46
C ALA A 327 -12.65 -4.78 -26.50
N GLN A 328 -11.93 -3.65 -26.38
CA GLN A 328 -12.48 -2.29 -26.40
C GLN A 328 -12.54 -1.68 -27.80
N GLY A 329 -12.20 -2.46 -28.85
CA GLY A 329 -12.31 -2.03 -30.24
C GLY A 329 -11.21 -1.07 -30.69
N ILE A 330 -10.06 -1.05 -29.99
CA ILE A 330 -8.91 -0.20 -30.30
C ILE A 330 -7.94 -0.98 -31.20
N THR A 331 -7.54 -0.38 -32.32
CA THR A 331 -6.46 -0.91 -33.16
C THR A 331 -5.14 -0.33 -32.69
N VAL A 332 -4.31 -1.15 -32.06
CA VAL A 332 -2.99 -0.73 -31.59
C VAL A 332 -2.01 -0.74 -32.78
N THR A 333 -1.47 0.41 -33.13
CA THR A 333 -0.51 0.58 -34.25
C THR A 333 0.93 0.36 -33.77
N ASP A 334 1.84 0.19 -34.73
CA ASP A 334 3.26 0.07 -34.40
C ASP A 334 3.84 1.39 -33.84
N GLU A 335 3.28 2.53 -34.23
CA GLU A 335 3.62 3.84 -33.68
C GLU A 335 3.24 3.92 -32.20
N MET A 336 2.06 3.43 -31.78
CA MET A 336 1.67 3.35 -30.36
C MET A 336 2.64 2.47 -29.56
N LYS A 337 3.02 1.29 -30.12
CA LYS A 337 3.97 0.40 -29.45
C LYS A 337 5.36 1.03 -29.31
N ALA A 338 5.78 1.83 -30.31
CA ALA A 338 7.07 2.53 -30.29
C ALA A 338 7.16 3.63 -29.21
N GLU A 339 6.03 4.10 -28.65
CA GLU A 339 6.01 5.03 -27.53
C GLU A 339 6.34 4.35 -26.18
N VAL A 340 6.21 3.02 -26.11
CA VAL A 340 6.59 2.23 -24.92
C VAL A 340 8.11 2.06 -24.91
N LYS A 341 8.77 2.52 -23.84
CA LYS A 341 10.23 2.46 -23.69
C LYS A 341 10.71 1.04 -23.40
N ASP A 342 10.06 0.37 -22.46
CA ASP A 342 10.32 -1.03 -22.08
C ASP A 342 9.22 -1.94 -22.64
N GLN A 343 9.33 -2.25 -23.94
CA GLN A 343 8.29 -3.02 -24.64
C GLN A 343 8.15 -4.45 -24.10
N GLU A 344 9.21 -5.03 -23.57
CA GLU A 344 9.22 -6.40 -23.05
C GLU A 344 8.31 -6.51 -21.80
N ASN A 345 8.38 -5.51 -20.92
CA ASN A 345 7.65 -5.52 -19.65
C ASN A 345 6.33 -4.73 -19.69
N ASN A 346 6.18 -3.78 -20.64
CA ASN A 346 5.08 -2.81 -20.62
C ASN A 346 4.11 -2.95 -21.81
N ILE A 347 4.32 -3.95 -22.70
CA ILE A 347 3.32 -4.40 -23.67
C ILE A 347 2.75 -5.74 -23.18
N ILE A 348 1.57 -5.70 -22.57
CA ILE A 348 0.86 -6.85 -22.00
C ILE A 348 0.10 -7.54 -23.14
N GLN A 349 0.33 -8.89 -23.29
CA GLN A 349 -0.19 -9.73 -24.38
C GLN A 349 -1.52 -10.38 -24.00
#